data_0b41b5e8eb172a6eb5e60621d9064270
#
_entry.id   0b41b5e8eb172a6eb5e60621d9064270
#
_cell.length_a   1.000
_cell.length_b   1.000
_cell.length_c   1.000
_cell.angle_alpha   90.00
_cell.angle_beta   90.00
_cell.angle_gamma   90.00
#
_symmetry.space_group_name_H-M   'P 1'
#
loop_
_entity.id
_entity.type
_entity.pdbx_description
1 polymer ?
#
loop_
_entity_poly.entity_id
_entity_poly.type
_entity_poly.pdbx_seq_one_letter_code
_entity_poly.pdbx_strand_id
1 'polypeptide(L)'
;MATVALFFFPFAMALAASSDLLTMRISNKLVLALALGFVIIALAIGMPLEQFAMHVAAASVVLVVAFVLFALGWVGGGDAKLSAATTLWLGFALTLPYLVYAALAGGVLTLVILILRRMPLIPLLARISWFARLHDRKAGVPYGIALAIAGLMTYSNSAIFQTLASGS
;
A
#
# COMPACT_ATOMS: atom_id res chain seq x y z
N MET A 1 16.23 1.00 18.80
CA MET A 1 16.36 0.85 17.34
C MET A 1 15.27 -0.07 16.78
N ALA A 2 15.05 -1.27 17.35
CA ALA A 2 14.02 -2.21 16.91
C ALA A 2 12.60 -1.60 16.87
N THR A 3 12.21 -0.85 17.90
CA THR A 3 10.91 -0.18 18.00
C THR A 3 10.66 0.80 16.83
N VAL A 4 11.66 1.61 16.47
CA VAL A 4 11.55 2.56 15.34
C VAL A 4 11.39 1.81 14.02
N ALA A 5 12.17 0.74 13.82
CA ALA A 5 12.09 -0.10 12.62
C ALA A 5 10.70 -0.77 12.48
N LEU A 6 10.12 -1.20 13.61
CA LEU A 6 8.81 -1.85 13.65
C LEU A 6 7.67 -0.91 13.22
N PHE A 7 7.75 0.38 13.55
CA PHE A 7 6.75 1.38 13.17
C PHE A 7 6.98 2.03 11.81
N PHE A 8 8.13 1.82 11.17
CA PHE A 8 8.45 2.44 9.89
C PHE A 8 7.45 2.06 8.79
N PHE A 9 7.18 0.76 8.62
CA PHE A 9 6.23 0.28 7.61
C PHE A 9 4.80 0.77 7.87
N PRO A 10 4.22 0.62 9.08
CA PRO A 10 2.90 1.18 9.40
C PRO A 10 2.78 2.67 9.13
N PHE A 11 3.80 3.45 9.50
CA PHE A 11 3.81 4.89 9.26
C PHE A 11 3.83 5.21 7.75
N ALA A 12 4.64 4.49 6.98
CA ALA A 12 4.69 4.66 5.52
C ALA A 12 3.34 4.30 4.87
N MET A 13 2.65 3.25 5.35
CA MET A 13 1.31 2.90 4.88
C MET A 13 0.28 3.99 5.21
N ALA A 14 0.33 4.57 6.41
CA ALA A 14 -0.54 5.69 6.78
C ALA A 14 -0.29 6.92 5.89
N LEU A 15 0.96 7.22 5.57
CA LEU A 15 1.31 8.30 4.63
C LEU A 15 0.82 8.00 3.21
N ALA A 16 0.93 6.74 2.73
CA ALA A 16 0.42 6.33 1.43
C ALA A 16 -1.10 6.55 1.33
N ALA A 17 -1.85 6.05 2.31
CA ALA A 17 -3.30 6.21 2.39
C ALA A 17 -3.72 7.69 2.44
N SER A 18 -3.07 8.49 3.28
CA SER A 18 -3.35 9.91 3.43
C SER A 18 -3.04 10.69 2.15
N SER A 19 -1.88 10.42 1.53
CA SER A 19 -1.48 11.05 0.27
C SER A 19 -2.46 10.72 -0.86
N ASP A 20 -2.88 9.46 -0.95
CA ASP A 20 -3.80 9.02 -1.99
C ASP A 20 -5.20 9.62 -1.77
N LEU A 21 -5.71 9.63 -0.54
CA LEU A 21 -6.97 10.28 -0.21
C LEU A 21 -6.97 11.78 -0.59
N LEU A 22 -5.90 12.49 -0.21
CA LEU A 22 -5.84 13.95 -0.34
C LEU A 22 -5.49 14.39 -1.77
N THR A 23 -4.70 13.61 -2.51
CA THR A 23 -4.12 14.04 -3.80
C THR A 23 -4.42 13.11 -4.97
N MET A 24 -4.97 11.91 -4.73
CA MET A 24 -5.10 10.81 -5.70
C MET A 24 -3.75 10.43 -6.32
N ARG A 25 -2.67 10.55 -5.53
CA ARG A 25 -1.32 10.27 -6.01
C ARG A 25 -0.47 9.66 -4.89
N ILE A 26 0.25 8.61 -5.24
CA ILE A 26 1.26 7.99 -4.38
C ILE A 26 2.64 8.47 -4.85
N SER A 27 3.37 9.13 -3.95
CA SER A 27 4.69 9.70 -4.26
C SER A 27 5.73 8.61 -4.55
N ASN A 28 6.51 8.78 -5.61
CA ASN A 28 7.67 7.89 -5.87
C ASN A 28 8.69 7.94 -4.73
N LYS A 29 8.80 9.06 -4.02
CA LYS A 29 9.70 9.20 -2.85
C LYS A 29 9.28 8.26 -1.73
N LEU A 30 7.98 8.09 -1.50
CA LEU A 30 7.44 7.17 -0.49
C LEU A 30 7.71 5.71 -0.87
N VAL A 31 7.48 5.35 -2.14
CA VAL A 31 7.77 3.99 -2.65
C VAL A 31 9.27 3.67 -2.53
N LEU A 32 10.12 4.64 -2.87
CA LEU A 32 11.57 4.49 -2.73
C LEU A 32 11.98 4.37 -1.26
N ALA A 33 11.38 5.18 -0.38
CA ALA A 33 11.63 5.09 1.07
C ALA A 33 11.24 3.72 1.63
N LEU A 34 10.11 3.13 1.19
CA LEU A 34 9.72 1.77 1.55
C LEU A 34 10.76 0.74 1.08
N ALA A 35 11.22 0.84 -0.17
CA ALA A 35 12.21 -0.09 -0.71
C ALA A 35 13.55 0.02 0.03
N LEU A 36 14.05 1.25 0.25
CA LEU A 36 15.29 1.48 0.99
C LEU A 36 15.16 1.07 2.46
N GLY A 37 14.03 1.38 3.09
CA GLY A 37 13.75 0.97 4.47
C GLY A 37 13.78 -0.55 4.63
N PHE A 38 13.20 -1.29 3.69
CA PHE A 38 13.29 -2.74 3.67
C PHE A 38 14.76 -3.22 3.63
N VAL A 39 15.55 -2.69 2.68
CA VAL A 39 16.96 -3.10 2.54
C VAL A 39 17.75 -2.83 3.83
N ILE A 40 17.60 -1.63 4.40
CA ILE A 40 18.30 -1.24 5.63
C ILE A 40 17.92 -2.16 6.79
N ILE A 41 16.61 -2.42 6.97
CA ILE A 41 16.13 -3.24 8.07
C ILE A 41 16.48 -4.71 7.86
N ALA A 42 16.37 -5.25 6.65
CA ALA A 42 16.77 -6.61 6.32
C ALA A 42 18.26 -6.87 6.63
N LEU A 43 19.14 -5.92 6.29
CA LEU A 43 20.55 -5.97 6.64
C LEU A 43 20.78 -5.87 8.16
N ALA A 44 20.06 -4.97 8.83
CA ALA A 44 20.21 -4.74 10.27
C ALA A 44 19.77 -5.95 11.12
N ILE A 45 18.75 -6.71 10.67
CA ILE A 45 18.30 -7.95 11.35
C ILE A 45 19.08 -9.19 10.91
N GLY A 46 20.07 -9.05 10.01
CA GLY A 46 20.85 -10.18 9.49
C GLY A 46 20.03 -11.16 8.65
N MET A 47 19.08 -10.66 7.85
CA MET A 47 18.24 -11.51 7.01
C MET A 47 19.09 -12.40 6.09
N PRO A 48 18.89 -13.72 6.03
CA PRO A 48 19.60 -14.60 5.11
C PRO A 48 19.42 -14.17 3.65
N LEU A 49 20.48 -14.27 2.84
CA LEU A 49 20.46 -13.84 1.44
C LEU A 49 19.36 -14.53 0.63
N GLU A 50 19.12 -15.81 0.88
CA GLU A 50 18.03 -16.56 0.24
C GLU A 50 16.67 -15.94 0.55
N GLN A 51 16.40 -15.64 1.82
CA GLN A 51 15.15 -14.99 2.25
C GLN A 51 15.03 -13.59 1.62
N PHE A 52 16.10 -12.81 1.64
CA PHE A 52 16.14 -11.50 0.99
C PHE A 52 15.80 -11.61 -0.50
N ALA A 53 16.42 -12.55 -1.22
CA ALA A 53 16.15 -12.80 -2.64
C ALA A 53 14.69 -13.20 -2.90
N MET A 54 14.08 -14.00 -2.02
CA MET A 54 12.67 -14.37 -2.11
C MET A 54 11.73 -13.17 -1.93
N HIS A 55 12.05 -12.23 -1.03
CA HIS A 55 11.30 -10.99 -0.87
C HIS A 55 11.38 -10.11 -2.13
N VAL A 56 12.59 -9.96 -2.70
CA VAL A 56 12.80 -9.23 -3.95
C VAL A 56 12.06 -9.90 -5.12
N ALA A 57 12.12 -11.22 -5.21
CA ALA A 57 11.41 -11.98 -6.25
C ALA A 57 9.89 -11.80 -6.13
N ALA A 58 9.31 -11.87 -4.93
CA ALA A 58 7.88 -11.62 -4.71
C ALA A 58 7.47 -10.22 -5.17
N ALA A 59 8.23 -9.20 -4.77
CA ALA A 59 7.99 -7.82 -5.19
C ALA A 59 8.10 -7.66 -6.71
N SER A 60 9.08 -8.31 -7.34
CA SER A 60 9.29 -8.26 -8.79
C SER A 60 8.12 -8.89 -9.55
N VAL A 61 7.63 -10.04 -9.10
CA VAL A 61 6.45 -10.70 -9.69
C VAL A 61 5.22 -9.78 -9.60
N VAL A 62 4.95 -9.22 -8.42
CA VAL A 62 3.82 -8.30 -8.24
C VAL A 62 4.00 -7.04 -9.08
N LEU A 63 5.22 -6.50 -9.17
CA LEU A 63 5.50 -5.32 -10.00
C LEU A 63 5.22 -5.59 -11.47
N VAL A 64 5.68 -6.73 -12.02
CA VAL A 64 5.45 -7.10 -13.41
C VAL A 64 3.96 -7.27 -13.70
N VAL A 65 3.24 -8.02 -12.85
CA VAL A 65 1.80 -8.22 -13.00
C VAL A 65 1.05 -6.88 -12.91
N ALA A 66 1.34 -6.08 -11.89
CA ALA A 66 0.70 -4.78 -11.69
C ALA A 66 1.06 -3.79 -12.82
N PHE A 67 2.26 -3.87 -13.40
CA PHE A 67 2.65 -3.07 -14.55
C PHE A 67 1.87 -3.45 -15.82
N VAL A 68 1.63 -4.74 -16.04
CA VAL A 68 0.75 -5.20 -17.14
C VAL A 68 -0.67 -4.66 -16.95
N LEU A 69 -1.23 -4.76 -15.74
CA LEU A 69 -2.55 -4.21 -15.43
C LEU A 69 -2.61 -2.68 -15.58
N PHE A 70 -1.53 -1.99 -15.24
CA PHE A 70 -1.38 -0.56 -15.48
C PHE A 70 -1.35 -0.23 -16.98
N ALA A 71 -0.59 -0.98 -17.78
CA ALA A 71 -0.53 -0.79 -19.23
C ALA A 71 -1.90 -1.03 -19.91
N LEU A 72 -2.72 -1.92 -19.34
CA LEU A 72 -4.10 -2.16 -19.76
C LEU A 72 -5.09 -1.08 -19.25
N GLY A 73 -4.64 -0.14 -18.43
CA GLY A 73 -5.47 0.93 -17.86
C GLY A 73 -6.38 0.49 -16.71
N TRP A 74 -6.16 -0.69 -16.11
CA TRP A 74 -7.00 -1.24 -15.04
C TRP A 74 -6.57 -0.77 -13.65
N VAL A 75 -5.29 -0.48 -13.45
CA VAL A 75 -4.70 -0.10 -12.16
C VAL A 75 -3.91 1.20 -12.30
N GLY A 76 -3.89 2.03 -11.28
CA GLY A 76 -3.07 3.23 -11.23
C GLY A 76 -1.58 2.91 -11.10
N GLY A 77 -0.72 3.69 -11.78
CA GLY A 77 0.74 3.47 -11.69
C GLY A 77 1.31 3.67 -10.29
N GLY A 78 0.66 4.47 -9.45
CA GLY A 78 0.98 4.63 -8.03
C GLY A 78 0.68 3.35 -7.25
N ASP A 79 -0.51 2.79 -7.47
CA ASP A 79 -0.99 1.57 -6.81
C ASP A 79 -0.11 0.36 -7.19
N ALA A 80 0.27 0.25 -8.47
CA ALA A 80 1.17 -0.79 -8.96
C ALA A 80 2.52 -0.77 -8.22
N LYS A 81 3.11 0.41 -8.03
CA LYS A 81 4.38 0.57 -7.31
C LYS A 81 4.23 0.33 -5.81
N LEU A 82 3.14 0.82 -5.20
CA LEU A 82 2.89 0.63 -3.77
C LEU A 82 2.65 -0.85 -3.46
N SER A 83 1.87 -1.57 -4.29
CA SER A 83 1.62 -3.00 -4.08
C SER A 83 2.92 -3.81 -4.14
N ALA A 84 3.81 -3.52 -5.08
CA ALA A 84 5.11 -4.17 -5.17
C ALA A 84 6.01 -3.84 -3.96
N ALA A 85 6.08 -2.55 -3.55
CA ALA A 85 6.86 -2.15 -2.38
C ALA A 85 6.32 -2.76 -1.09
N THR A 86 5.00 -2.91 -0.94
CA THR A 86 4.38 -3.61 0.19
C THR A 86 4.74 -5.09 0.18
N THR A 87 4.65 -5.75 -0.98
CA THR A 87 5.02 -7.17 -1.12
C THR A 87 6.49 -7.43 -0.80
N LEU A 88 7.38 -6.46 -1.06
CA LEU A 88 8.78 -6.53 -0.64
C LEU A 88 8.93 -6.75 0.88
N TRP A 89 8.06 -6.13 1.71
CA TRP A 89 8.04 -6.31 3.16
C TRP A 89 7.38 -7.61 3.61
N LEU A 90 6.42 -8.11 2.85
CA LEU A 90 5.60 -9.26 3.21
C LEU A 90 6.19 -10.60 2.74
N GLY A 91 6.91 -10.61 1.61
CA GLY A 91 7.41 -11.83 0.97
C GLY A 91 6.31 -12.65 0.31
N PHE A 92 6.67 -13.78 -0.32
CA PHE A 92 5.74 -14.65 -1.05
C PHE A 92 4.61 -15.21 -0.18
N ALA A 93 4.91 -15.63 1.05
CA ALA A 93 3.93 -16.27 1.93
C ALA A 93 2.71 -15.39 2.21
N LEU A 94 2.91 -14.07 2.30
CA LEU A 94 1.84 -13.11 2.61
C LEU A 94 1.36 -12.32 1.38
N THR A 95 1.95 -12.52 0.21
CA THR A 95 1.56 -11.82 -1.02
C THR A 95 0.11 -12.09 -1.38
N LEU A 96 -0.32 -13.36 -1.41
CA LEU A 96 -1.70 -13.71 -1.76
C LEU A 96 -2.71 -13.21 -0.73
N PRO A 97 -2.56 -13.45 0.60
CA PRO A 97 -3.41 -12.83 1.61
C PRO A 97 -3.50 -11.31 1.48
N TYR A 98 -2.38 -10.62 1.27
CA TYR A 98 -2.34 -9.18 1.06
C TYR A 98 -3.20 -8.74 -0.13
N LEU A 99 -3.03 -9.37 -1.29
CA LEU A 99 -3.78 -9.03 -2.50
C LEU A 99 -5.29 -9.30 -2.34
N VAL A 100 -5.66 -10.37 -1.63
CA VAL A 100 -7.06 -10.66 -1.30
C VAL A 100 -7.65 -9.58 -0.39
N TYR A 101 -6.95 -9.21 0.69
CA TYR A 101 -7.42 -8.13 1.56
C TYR A 101 -7.48 -6.78 0.83
N ALA A 102 -6.51 -6.49 -0.05
CA ALA A 102 -6.53 -5.29 -0.87
C ALA A 102 -7.73 -5.27 -1.82
N ALA A 103 -8.05 -6.40 -2.45
CA ALA A 103 -9.21 -6.51 -3.33
C ALA A 103 -10.53 -6.32 -2.56
N LEU A 104 -10.67 -6.95 -1.38
CA LEU A 104 -11.85 -6.82 -0.54
C LEU A 104 -12.01 -5.38 -0.02
N ALA A 105 -10.95 -4.80 0.56
CA ALA A 105 -10.96 -3.43 1.04
C ALA A 105 -11.22 -2.42 -0.10
N GLY A 106 -10.62 -2.64 -1.27
CA GLY A 106 -10.83 -1.82 -2.46
C GLY A 106 -12.26 -1.92 -2.99
N GLY A 107 -12.84 -3.12 -2.98
CA GLY A 107 -14.25 -3.34 -3.32
C GLY A 107 -15.19 -2.57 -2.39
N VAL A 108 -14.99 -2.70 -1.07
CA VAL A 108 -15.77 -1.95 -0.06
C VAL A 108 -15.58 -0.44 -0.25
N LEU A 109 -14.35 0.04 -0.38
CA LEU A 109 -14.06 1.46 -0.61
C LEU A 109 -14.76 1.99 -1.88
N THR A 110 -14.70 1.22 -2.96
CA THR A 110 -15.36 1.57 -4.22
C THR A 110 -16.86 1.68 -4.04
N LEU A 111 -17.49 0.71 -3.37
CA LEU A 111 -18.93 0.74 -3.09
C LEU A 111 -19.31 1.97 -2.25
N VAL A 112 -18.56 2.26 -1.19
CA VAL A 112 -18.78 3.44 -0.34
C VAL A 112 -18.69 4.73 -1.17
N ILE A 113 -17.68 4.86 -2.02
CA ILE A 113 -17.53 6.05 -2.87
C ILE A 113 -18.65 6.14 -3.90
N LEU A 114 -19.07 5.03 -4.50
CA LEU A 114 -20.19 5.03 -5.46
C LEU A 114 -21.51 5.42 -4.80
N ILE A 115 -21.76 4.98 -3.57
CA ILE A 115 -22.92 5.40 -2.78
C ILE A 115 -22.83 6.90 -2.48
N LEU A 116 -21.66 7.36 -1.99
CA LEU A 116 -21.41 8.77 -1.71
C LEU A 116 -21.69 9.65 -2.95
N ARG A 117 -21.27 9.22 -4.14
CA ARG A 117 -21.48 9.93 -5.41
C ARG A 117 -22.93 10.00 -5.88
N ARG A 118 -23.82 9.17 -5.30
CA ARG A 118 -25.27 9.24 -5.57
C ARG A 118 -26.00 10.28 -4.69
N MET A 119 -25.38 10.66 -3.56
CA MET A 119 -25.95 11.64 -2.65
C MET A 119 -25.67 13.07 -3.16
N PRO A 120 -26.56 14.05 -2.92
CA PRO A 120 -26.28 15.43 -3.26
C PRO A 120 -25.10 15.94 -2.44
N LEU A 121 -24.18 16.65 -3.12
CA LEU A 121 -23.00 17.23 -2.46
C LEU A 121 -23.45 18.43 -1.63
N ILE A 122 -23.21 18.36 -0.32
CA ILE A 122 -23.51 19.45 0.60
C ILE A 122 -22.59 20.64 0.29
N PRO A 123 -23.08 21.88 0.15
CA PRO A 123 -22.27 23.04 -0.26
C PRO A 123 -21.04 23.30 0.64
N LEU A 124 -21.13 22.98 1.93
CA LEU A 124 -20.02 23.12 2.87
C LEU A 124 -18.88 22.14 2.52
N LEU A 125 -19.21 20.90 2.18
CA LEU A 125 -18.25 19.86 1.82
C LEU A 125 -17.66 20.09 0.42
N ALA A 126 -18.40 20.73 -0.47
CA ALA A 126 -17.93 21.12 -1.81
C ALA A 126 -16.72 22.08 -1.77
N ARG A 127 -16.55 22.83 -0.67
CA ARG A 127 -15.41 23.73 -0.47
C ARG A 127 -14.12 22.99 -0.13
N ILE A 128 -14.21 21.72 0.29
CA ILE A 128 -13.07 20.89 0.65
C ILE A 128 -12.60 20.16 -0.61
N SER A 129 -11.45 20.53 -1.15
CA SER A 129 -10.96 20.10 -2.45
C SER A 129 -10.83 18.58 -2.63
N TRP A 130 -10.35 17.87 -1.61
CA TRP A 130 -10.23 16.40 -1.66
C TRP A 130 -11.60 15.72 -1.63
N PHE A 131 -12.56 16.26 -0.85
CA PHE A 131 -13.91 15.71 -0.77
C PHE A 131 -14.69 15.94 -2.07
N ALA A 132 -14.59 17.16 -2.65
CA ALA A 132 -15.17 17.46 -3.94
C ALA A 132 -14.63 16.53 -5.05
N ARG A 133 -13.32 16.23 -5.02
CA ARG A 133 -12.68 15.29 -5.96
C ARG A 133 -13.19 13.86 -5.76
N LEU A 134 -13.35 13.41 -4.51
CA LEU A 134 -13.89 12.08 -4.20
C LEU A 134 -15.33 11.91 -4.73
N HIS A 135 -16.11 13.00 -4.73
CA HIS A 135 -17.48 13.03 -5.22
C HIS A 135 -17.58 13.14 -6.75
N ASP A 136 -16.51 13.58 -7.43
CA ASP A 136 -16.49 13.69 -8.88
C ASP A 136 -16.52 12.28 -9.52
N ARG A 137 -17.53 12.03 -10.37
CA ARG A 137 -17.70 10.77 -11.09
C ARG A 137 -16.56 10.46 -12.09
N LYS A 138 -15.86 11.49 -12.54
CA LYS A 138 -14.70 11.34 -13.44
C LYS A 138 -13.41 11.05 -12.71
N ALA A 139 -13.34 11.34 -11.41
CA ALA A 139 -12.20 10.99 -10.60
C ALA A 139 -12.16 9.48 -10.32
N GLY A 140 -10.97 8.90 -10.21
CA GLY A 140 -10.76 7.53 -9.80
C GLY A 140 -11.22 7.26 -8.36
N VAL A 141 -10.85 6.11 -7.84
CA VAL A 141 -10.97 5.72 -6.43
C VAL A 141 -9.57 5.72 -5.84
N PRO A 142 -9.33 6.32 -4.65
CA PRO A 142 -8.02 6.31 -4.00
C PRO A 142 -7.70 4.90 -3.46
N TYR A 143 -7.23 4.01 -4.37
CA TYR A 143 -7.03 2.59 -4.08
C TYR A 143 -5.84 2.35 -3.15
N GLY A 144 -4.93 3.32 -3.03
CA GLY A 144 -3.83 3.29 -2.06
C GLY A 144 -4.28 3.16 -0.60
N ILE A 145 -5.50 3.61 -0.27
CA ILE A 145 -6.12 3.38 1.05
C ILE A 145 -6.32 1.87 1.29
N ALA A 146 -6.90 1.18 0.32
CA ALA A 146 -7.16 -0.26 0.40
C ALA A 146 -5.85 -1.07 0.49
N LEU A 147 -4.85 -0.70 -0.32
CA LEU A 147 -3.52 -1.30 -0.28
C LEU A 147 -2.84 -1.10 1.08
N ALA A 148 -2.96 0.09 1.66
CA ALA A 148 -2.39 0.39 2.97
C ALA A 148 -3.07 -0.39 4.09
N ILE A 149 -4.40 -0.46 4.10
CA ILE A 149 -5.17 -1.26 5.08
C ILE A 149 -4.75 -2.74 4.98
N ALA A 150 -4.75 -3.31 3.78
CA ALA A 150 -4.34 -4.69 3.56
C ALA A 150 -2.89 -4.95 4.01
N GLY A 151 -1.98 -4.02 3.70
CA GLY A 151 -0.59 -4.08 4.15
C GLY A 151 -0.48 -4.09 5.67
N LEU A 152 -1.21 -3.23 6.37
CA LEU A 152 -1.24 -3.19 7.83
C LEU A 152 -1.81 -4.48 8.45
N MET A 153 -2.87 -5.02 7.87
CA MET A 153 -3.49 -6.27 8.35
C MET A 153 -2.57 -7.49 8.22
N THR A 154 -1.71 -7.49 7.20
CA THR A 154 -0.80 -8.62 6.93
C THR A 154 0.58 -8.46 7.58
N TYR A 155 1.01 -7.22 7.87
CA TYR A 155 2.36 -6.92 8.33
C TYR A 155 2.72 -7.62 9.65
N SER A 156 1.80 -7.73 10.60
CA SER A 156 2.04 -8.38 11.89
C SER A 156 2.44 -9.87 11.77
N ASN A 157 2.09 -10.50 10.64
CA ASN A 157 2.45 -11.89 10.35
C ASN A 157 3.74 -12.00 9.52
N SER A 158 4.37 -10.87 9.13
CA SER A 158 5.60 -10.90 8.32
C SER A 158 6.81 -11.34 9.14
N ALA A 159 7.77 -11.99 8.48
CA ALA A 159 9.02 -12.41 9.11
C ALA A 159 9.80 -11.22 9.71
N ILE A 160 9.77 -10.06 9.04
CA ILE A 160 10.40 -8.83 9.50
C ILE A 160 9.78 -8.37 10.82
N PHE A 161 8.44 -8.29 10.89
CA PHE A 161 7.74 -7.89 12.11
C PHE A 161 8.05 -8.84 13.26
N GLN A 162 7.97 -10.15 13.03
CA GLN A 162 8.23 -11.19 14.03
C GLN A 162 9.65 -11.10 14.58
N THR A 163 10.64 -10.93 13.70
CA THR A 163 12.05 -10.78 14.10
C THR A 163 12.28 -9.50 14.91
N LEU A 164 11.71 -8.39 14.51
CA LEU A 164 11.82 -7.12 15.23
C LEU A 164 11.10 -7.14 16.57
N ALA A 165 9.94 -7.80 16.65
CA ALA A 165 9.14 -7.91 17.87
C ALA A 165 9.77 -8.86 18.89
N SER A 166 10.45 -9.93 18.45
CA SER A 166 11.15 -10.87 19.34
C SER A 166 12.52 -10.37 19.83
N GLY A 167 13.12 -9.42 19.13
CA GLY A 167 14.41 -8.82 19.48
C GLY A 167 14.34 -7.52 20.29
N SER A 168 13.12 -7.10 20.67
CA SER A 168 12.85 -5.94 21.53
C SER A 168 12.42 -6.40 22.91
#